data_4ef673c5367457584944838bca7898b2
#
_entry.id   4ef673c5367457584944838bca7898b2
#
_cell.length_a   1.000
_cell.length_b   1.000
_cell.length_c   1.000
_cell.angle_alpha   90.00
_cell.angle_beta   90.00
_cell.angle_gamma   90.00
#
_symmetry.space_group_name_H-M   'P 1'
#
loop_
_entity.id
_entity.type
_entity.pdbx_description
1 polymer ?
#
loop_
_entity_poly.entity_id
_entity_poly.type
_entity_poly.pdbx_seq_one_letter_code
_entity_poly.pdbx_strand_id
1 'polypeptide(L)'
;NEHLLVMSYVDGIQIDHIEELDRNGYDRKEIAQKTAQNYCKQILADGFFHADPHPGNLWISGGQIVWLDLGMAGDLSEHYRAIMKRAITAILKNDIYELKNAFLSFGKPTEKIDHASLYTDLDDMVGKYMNMDFGTLDLGKLMEDAIGLLKKHKIAIEPDITLLAR
;
A
#
# COMPACT_ATOMS: atom_id res chain seq x y z
N ASN A 1 -30.91 4.33 11.12
CA ASN A 1 -31.03 3.81 12.48
C ASN A 1 -29.63 3.46 12.98
N GLU A 2 -29.24 3.96 14.15
CA GLU A 2 -27.89 3.83 14.73
C GLU A 2 -27.47 2.36 15.00
N HIS A 3 -28.40 1.42 14.91
CA HIS A 3 -28.16 0.01 15.22
C HIS A 3 -28.41 -0.94 14.05
N LEU A 4 -28.61 -0.41 12.83
CA LEU A 4 -28.89 -1.24 11.65
C LEU A 4 -28.15 -0.71 10.43
N LEU A 5 -27.28 -1.54 9.85
CA LEU A 5 -26.66 -1.34 8.56
C LEU A 5 -27.41 -2.16 7.51
N VAL A 6 -27.88 -1.50 6.44
CA VAL A 6 -28.49 -2.16 5.30
C VAL A 6 -27.57 -1.99 4.09
N MET A 7 -27.15 -3.09 3.50
CA MET A 7 -26.27 -3.11 2.33
C MET A 7 -26.77 -4.10 1.30
N SER A 8 -26.33 -3.95 0.06
CA SER A 8 -26.61 -4.92 -1.00
C SER A 8 -25.96 -6.26 -0.66
N TYR A 9 -26.68 -7.34 -0.95
CA TYR A 9 -26.07 -8.68 -0.89
C TYR A 9 -25.07 -8.85 -2.03
N VAL A 10 -23.90 -9.37 -1.70
CA VAL A 10 -22.87 -9.72 -2.69
C VAL A 10 -22.87 -11.22 -2.89
N ASP A 11 -23.25 -11.65 -4.08
CA ASP A 11 -23.09 -13.03 -4.53
C ASP A 11 -21.71 -13.17 -5.17
N GLY A 12 -20.78 -13.78 -4.47
CA GLY A 12 -19.38 -13.85 -4.89
C GLY A 12 -18.58 -14.88 -4.11
N ILE A 13 -17.29 -14.99 -4.46
CA ILE A 13 -16.32 -15.91 -3.87
C ILE A 13 -15.26 -15.09 -3.16
N GLN A 14 -14.96 -15.43 -1.93
CA GLN A 14 -13.88 -14.80 -1.16
C GLN A 14 -12.53 -15.07 -1.84
N ILE A 15 -11.64 -14.06 -1.87
CA ILE A 15 -10.43 -14.09 -2.71
C ILE A 15 -9.44 -15.20 -2.33
N ASP A 16 -9.47 -15.69 -1.09
CA ASP A 16 -8.63 -16.80 -0.61
C ASP A 16 -9.27 -18.19 -0.74
N HIS A 17 -10.52 -18.27 -1.20
CA HIS A 17 -11.15 -19.54 -1.56
C HIS A 17 -10.68 -20.04 -2.93
N ILE A 18 -9.38 -20.35 -3.02
CA ILE A 18 -8.67 -20.62 -4.27
C ILE A 18 -9.31 -21.76 -5.09
N GLU A 19 -9.69 -22.86 -4.43
CA GLU A 19 -10.33 -24.00 -5.11
C GLU A 19 -11.69 -23.66 -5.72
N GLU A 20 -12.42 -22.74 -5.08
CA GLU A 20 -13.72 -22.29 -5.58
C GLU A 20 -13.57 -21.31 -6.75
N LEU A 21 -12.58 -20.44 -6.69
CA LEU A 21 -12.22 -19.56 -7.82
C LEU A 21 -11.82 -20.39 -9.04
N ASP A 22 -10.97 -21.41 -8.87
CA ASP A 22 -10.55 -22.29 -9.96
C ASP A 22 -11.73 -23.07 -10.56
N ARG A 23 -12.63 -23.61 -9.73
CA ARG A 23 -13.85 -24.35 -10.18
C ARG A 23 -14.79 -23.45 -10.98
N ASN A 24 -14.84 -22.16 -10.67
CA ASN A 24 -15.66 -21.18 -11.39
C ASN A 24 -14.92 -20.55 -12.59
N GLY A 25 -13.73 -21.05 -12.94
CA GLY A 25 -12.99 -20.64 -14.14
C GLY A 25 -12.29 -19.29 -14.04
N TYR A 26 -12.08 -18.78 -12.84
CA TYR A 26 -11.32 -17.55 -12.65
C TYR A 26 -9.81 -17.77 -12.76
N ASP A 27 -9.13 -16.87 -13.49
CA ASP A 27 -7.67 -16.84 -13.53
C ASP A 27 -7.12 -16.10 -12.30
N ARG A 28 -6.43 -16.82 -11.42
CA ARG A 28 -5.84 -16.26 -10.20
C ARG A 28 -4.84 -15.13 -10.47
N LYS A 29 -4.10 -15.23 -11.59
CA LYS A 29 -3.14 -14.19 -11.97
C LYS A 29 -3.86 -12.91 -12.38
N GLU A 30 -4.94 -13.03 -13.13
CA GLU A 30 -5.78 -11.89 -13.51
C GLU A 30 -6.40 -11.23 -12.28
N ILE A 31 -6.95 -12.04 -11.34
CA ILE A 31 -7.51 -11.54 -10.08
C ILE A 31 -6.44 -10.77 -9.30
N ALA A 32 -5.25 -11.37 -9.08
CA ALA A 32 -4.17 -10.72 -8.35
C ALA A 32 -3.75 -9.40 -9.00
N GLN A 33 -3.65 -9.36 -10.32
CA GLN A 33 -3.31 -8.15 -11.06
C GLN A 33 -4.39 -7.07 -10.92
N LYS A 34 -5.66 -7.43 -11.08
CA LYS A 34 -6.80 -6.50 -10.91
C LYS A 34 -6.85 -5.95 -9.49
N THR A 35 -6.65 -6.81 -8.48
CA THR A 35 -6.64 -6.40 -7.07
C THR A 35 -5.52 -5.40 -6.80
N ALA A 36 -4.29 -5.71 -7.23
CA ALA A 36 -3.16 -4.81 -7.07
C ALA A 36 -3.38 -3.47 -7.78
N GLN A 37 -3.85 -3.49 -9.04
CA GLN A 37 -4.15 -2.27 -9.79
C GLN A 37 -5.23 -1.43 -9.13
N ASN A 38 -6.30 -2.07 -8.64
CA ASN A 38 -7.39 -1.36 -7.97
C ASN A 38 -6.89 -0.73 -6.67
N TYR A 39 -6.12 -1.45 -5.87
CA TYR A 39 -5.58 -0.94 -4.61
C TYR A 39 -4.58 0.20 -4.83
N CYS A 40 -3.67 0.07 -5.80
CA CYS A 40 -2.79 1.17 -6.20
C CYS A 40 -3.57 2.41 -6.68
N LYS A 41 -4.69 2.20 -7.40
CA LYS A 41 -5.56 3.31 -7.83
C LYS A 41 -6.19 4.00 -6.62
N GLN A 42 -6.73 3.26 -5.66
CA GLN A 42 -7.30 3.83 -4.43
C GLN A 42 -6.28 4.73 -3.72
N ILE A 43 -5.04 4.26 -3.55
CA ILE A 43 -3.99 4.99 -2.84
C ILE A 43 -3.47 6.18 -3.65
N LEU A 44 -3.05 5.95 -4.91
CA LEU A 44 -2.26 6.92 -5.67
C LEU A 44 -3.09 7.88 -6.53
N ALA A 45 -4.30 7.48 -6.94
CA ALA A 45 -5.18 8.28 -7.79
C ALA A 45 -6.34 8.87 -7.00
N ASP A 46 -7.11 8.02 -6.33
CA ASP A 46 -8.34 8.45 -5.64
C ASP A 46 -8.02 9.12 -4.29
N GLY A 47 -6.97 8.66 -3.59
CA GLY A 47 -6.59 9.15 -2.26
C GLY A 47 -7.47 8.60 -1.15
N PHE A 48 -8.48 7.83 -1.47
CA PHE A 48 -9.34 7.12 -0.53
C PHE A 48 -9.13 5.62 -0.72
N PHE A 49 -8.75 4.91 0.34
CA PHE A 49 -8.36 3.51 0.25
C PHE A 49 -8.89 2.69 1.43
N HIS A 50 -9.08 1.40 1.16
CA HIS A 50 -9.43 0.43 2.20
C HIS A 50 -8.21 0.19 3.10
N ALA A 51 -8.33 0.48 4.40
CA ALA A 51 -7.21 0.41 5.34
C ALA A 51 -7.06 -0.96 6.03
N ASP A 52 -7.91 -1.93 5.69
CA ASP A 52 -7.87 -3.31 6.19
C ASP A 52 -8.12 -4.32 5.06
N PRO A 53 -7.20 -4.42 4.06
CA PRO A 53 -7.38 -5.23 2.86
C PRO A 53 -7.12 -6.74 3.10
N HIS A 54 -7.55 -7.28 4.22
CA HIS A 54 -7.39 -8.71 4.45
C HIS A 54 -8.34 -9.53 3.54
N PRO A 55 -8.03 -10.80 3.24
CA PRO A 55 -8.80 -11.61 2.29
C PRO A 55 -10.30 -11.70 2.57
N GLY A 56 -10.72 -11.67 3.84
CA GLY A 56 -12.13 -11.71 4.22
C GLY A 56 -12.95 -10.52 3.72
N ASN A 57 -12.30 -9.38 3.45
CA ASN A 57 -12.91 -8.17 2.93
C ASN A 57 -12.84 -8.05 1.40
N LEU A 58 -12.27 -9.06 0.73
CA LEU A 58 -12.05 -9.08 -0.71
C LEU A 58 -12.82 -10.24 -1.36
N TRP A 59 -13.78 -9.91 -2.20
CA TRP A 59 -14.63 -10.89 -2.87
C TRP A 59 -14.57 -10.70 -4.38
N ILE A 60 -14.79 -11.80 -5.12
CA ILE A 60 -14.90 -11.81 -6.57
C ILE A 60 -16.34 -12.09 -6.95
N SER A 61 -16.99 -11.15 -7.62
CA SER A 61 -18.36 -11.27 -8.09
C SER A 61 -18.46 -10.83 -9.55
N GLY A 62 -18.87 -11.72 -10.45
CA GLY A 62 -18.97 -11.42 -11.87
C GLY A 62 -17.67 -10.93 -12.51
N GLY A 63 -16.50 -11.37 -12.01
CA GLY A 63 -15.18 -10.93 -12.48
C GLY A 63 -14.74 -9.56 -11.98
N GLN A 64 -15.49 -8.97 -11.06
CA GLN A 64 -15.17 -7.70 -10.39
C GLN A 64 -14.62 -7.95 -8.98
N ILE A 65 -13.71 -7.09 -8.53
CA ILE A 65 -13.25 -7.06 -7.15
C ILE A 65 -14.28 -6.27 -6.32
N VAL A 66 -14.79 -6.88 -5.28
CA VAL A 66 -15.74 -6.27 -4.35
C VAL A 66 -15.05 -6.11 -2.99
N TRP A 67 -15.05 -4.88 -2.49
CA TRP A 67 -14.50 -4.52 -1.18
C TRP A 67 -15.64 -4.47 -0.18
N LEU A 68 -15.50 -5.23 0.91
CA LEU A 68 -16.45 -5.27 2.01
C LEU A 68 -15.83 -4.66 3.26
N ASP A 69 -16.70 -4.33 4.23
CA ASP A 69 -16.31 -3.76 5.52
C ASP A 69 -15.46 -2.48 5.40
N LEU A 70 -16.09 -1.41 4.94
CA LEU A 70 -15.48 -0.08 4.86
C LEU A 70 -15.37 0.63 6.22
N GLY A 71 -15.44 -0.11 7.33
CA GLY A 71 -15.28 0.43 8.68
C GLY A 71 -13.90 1.01 8.97
N MET A 72 -12.90 0.57 8.21
CA MET A 72 -11.56 1.17 8.21
C MET A 72 -11.21 1.65 6.81
N ALA A 73 -11.24 2.96 6.61
CA ALA A 73 -10.80 3.61 5.39
C ALA A 73 -9.76 4.68 5.72
N GLY A 74 -8.79 4.87 4.84
CA GLY A 74 -7.79 5.94 4.92
C GLY A 74 -8.03 7.00 3.87
N ASP A 75 -7.69 8.24 4.18
CA ASP A 75 -7.71 9.37 3.26
C ASP A 75 -6.30 9.97 3.13
N LEU A 76 -5.77 9.98 1.92
CA LEU A 76 -4.48 10.56 1.60
C LEU A 76 -4.65 11.87 0.86
N SER A 77 -4.20 12.96 1.46
CA SER A 77 -4.18 14.25 0.81
C SER A 77 -3.40 14.21 -0.52
N GLU A 78 -3.71 15.13 -1.42
CA GLU A 78 -2.99 15.27 -2.70
C GLU A 78 -1.48 15.47 -2.47
N HIS A 79 -1.11 16.16 -1.40
CA HIS A 79 0.28 16.35 -0.99
C HIS A 79 1.00 15.01 -0.76
N TYR A 80 0.44 14.11 0.04
CA TYR A 80 1.05 12.82 0.32
C TYR A 80 1.05 11.89 -0.90
N ARG A 81 0.01 11.93 -1.71
CA ARG A 81 -0.02 11.20 -2.99
C ARG A 81 1.09 11.66 -3.94
N ALA A 82 1.35 12.96 -4.01
CA ALA A 82 2.46 13.51 -4.80
C ALA A 82 3.82 13.03 -4.28
N ILE A 83 4.03 13.03 -2.95
CA ILE A 83 5.27 12.53 -2.35
C ILE A 83 5.45 11.04 -2.65
N MET A 84 4.42 10.22 -2.52
CA MET A 84 4.48 8.78 -2.84
C MET A 84 4.84 8.54 -4.31
N LYS A 85 4.23 9.27 -5.24
CA LYS A 85 4.56 9.18 -6.67
C LYS A 85 6.02 9.56 -6.95
N ARG A 86 6.54 10.58 -6.26
CA ARG A 86 7.96 10.97 -6.33
C ARG A 86 8.86 9.86 -5.79
N ALA A 87 8.54 9.29 -4.63
CA ALA A 87 9.30 8.19 -4.04
C ALA A 87 9.34 6.97 -4.97
N ILE A 88 8.19 6.55 -5.50
CA ILE A 88 8.10 5.44 -6.46
C ILE A 88 8.95 5.73 -7.71
N THR A 89 8.85 6.95 -8.25
CA THR A 89 9.63 7.35 -9.43
C THR A 89 11.12 7.35 -9.15
N ALA A 90 11.54 7.79 -7.96
CA ALA A 90 12.92 7.78 -7.52
C ALA A 90 13.46 6.34 -7.41
N ILE A 91 12.69 5.43 -6.84
CA ILE A 91 13.03 3.99 -6.75
C ILE A 91 13.23 3.42 -8.16
N LEU A 92 12.28 3.64 -9.08
CA LEU A 92 12.35 3.13 -10.45
C LEU A 92 13.54 3.66 -11.25
N LYS A 93 14.01 4.87 -10.91
CA LYS A 93 15.19 5.50 -11.51
C LYS A 93 16.51 5.21 -10.76
N ASN A 94 16.43 4.48 -9.66
CA ASN A 94 17.54 4.28 -8.71
C ASN A 94 18.15 5.61 -8.23
N ASP A 95 17.31 6.62 -8.03
CA ASP A 95 17.70 7.96 -7.56
C ASP A 95 17.51 8.04 -6.05
N ILE A 96 18.53 7.59 -5.30
CA ILE A 96 18.50 7.56 -3.82
C ILE A 96 18.46 8.97 -3.24
N TYR A 97 19.02 9.96 -3.94
CA TYR A 97 18.97 11.34 -3.47
C TYR A 97 17.54 11.90 -3.50
N GLU A 98 16.82 11.71 -4.60
CA GLU A 98 15.43 12.12 -4.71
C GLU A 98 14.52 11.30 -3.78
N LEU A 99 14.79 10.00 -3.62
CA LEU A 99 14.09 9.16 -2.65
C LEU A 99 14.24 9.71 -1.23
N LYS A 100 15.45 10.10 -0.82
CA LYS A 100 15.72 10.74 0.47
C LYS A 100 14.90 12.03 0.63
N ASN A 101 14.84 12.87 -0.40
CA ASN A 101 14.06 14.10 -0.37
C ASN A 101 12.56 13.81 -0.21
N ALA A 102 12.04 12.80 -0.92
CA ALA A 102 10.67 12.35 -0.75
C ALA A 102 10.42 11.84 0.68
N PHE A 103 11.31 11.02 1.23
CA PHE A 103 11.21 10.53 2.61
C PHE A 103 11.16 11.68 3.63
N LEU A 104 12.02 12.69 3.49
CA LEU A 104 12.00 13.88 4.35
C LEU A 104 10.70 14.70 4.22
N SER A 105 10.00 14.55 3.12
CA SER A 105 8.72 15.23 2.87
C SER A 105 7.51 14.49 3.47
N PHE A 106 7.65 13.22 3.88
CA PHE A 106 6.55 12.46 4.51
C PHE A 106 6.22 12.93 5.93
N GLY A 107 7.13 13.61 6.60
CA GLY A 107 6.91 14.01 7.97
C GLY A 107 7.84 15.12 8.43
N LYS A 108 7.74 15.45 9.71
CA LYS A 108 8.59 16.46 10.33
C LYS A 108 9.68 15.78 11.15
N PRO A 109 10.97 16.14 10.92
CA PRO A 109 12.04 15.69 11.80
C PRO A 109 11.81 16.17 13.23
N THR A 110 11.91 15.27 14.20
CA THR A 110 11.83 15.60 15.63
C THR A 110 13.19 15.85 16.26
N GLU A 111 14.26 15.44 15.55
CA GLU A 111 15.65 15.64 15.94
C GLU A 111 16.49 15.99 14.70
N LYS A 112 17.77 16.33 14.92
CA LYS A 112 18.72 16.57 13.81
C LYS A 112 18.92 15.27 13.02
N ILE A 113 18.64 15.31 11.71
CA ILE A 113 18.80 14.15 10.84
C ILE A 113 20.29 13.94 10.49
N ASP A 114 20.74 12.71 10.61
CA ASP A 114 21.97 12.25 9.96
C ASP A 114 21.65 11.87 8.49
N HIS A 115 21.91 12.82 7.59
CA HIS A 115 21.62 12.66 6.17
C HIS A 115 22.47 11.57 5.50
N ALA A 116 23.67 11.27 6.02
CA ALA A 116 24.53 10.22 5.48
C ALA A 116 23.98 8.84 5.85
N SER A 117 23.61 8.66 7.12
CA SER A 117 23.00 7.42 7.60
C SER A 117 21.65 7.16 6.91
N LEU A 118 20.81 8.18 6.74
CA LEU A 118 19.52 8.04 6.02
C LEU A 118 19.74 7.65 4.55
N TYR A 119 20.74 8.22 3.90
CA TYR A 119 21.06 7.87 2.50
C TYR A 119 21.46 6.40 2.39
N THR A 120 22.37 5.94 3.26
CA THR A 120 22.84 4.54 3.27
C THR A 120 21.70 3.56 3.53
N ASP A 121 20.86 3.84 4.53
CA ASP A 121 19.72 2.98 4.85
C ASP A 121 18.70 2.89 3.70
N LEU A 122 18.46 3.99 2.97
CA LEU A 122 17.59 4.00 1.79
C LEU A 122 18.20 3.24 0.62
N ASP A 123 19.51 3.38 0.39
CA ASP A 123 20.24 2.65 -0.65
C ASP A 123 20.18 1.14 -0.39
N ASP A 124 20.41 0.72 0.84
CA ASP A 124 20.31 -0.67 1.27
C ASP A 124 18.88 -1.21 1.09
N MET A 125 17.86 -0.42 1.47
CA MET A 125 16.46 -0.79 1.28
C MET A 125 16.12 -0.96 -0.21
N VAL A 126 16.50 -0.01 -1.05
CA VAL A 126 16.25 -0.07 -2.50
C VAL A 126 16.99 -1.27 -3.10
N GLY A 127 18.26 -1.49 -2.74
CA GLY A 127 19.05 -2.63 -3.19
C GLY A 127 18.43 -3.97 -2.83
N LYS A 128 17.83 -4.08 -1.63
CA LYS A 128 17.12 -5.28 -1.18
C LYS A 128 15.91 -5.59 -2.06
N TYR A 129 15.07 -4.57 -2.35
CA TYR A 129 13.79 -4.77 -3.05
C TYR A 129 13.93 -4.78 -4.59
N MET A 130 14.86 -4.03 -5.17
CA MET A 130 15.11 -4.03 -6.61
C MET A 130 15.69 -5.35 -7.14
N ASN A 131 16.34 -6.13 -6.29
CA ASN A 131 16.88 -7.45 -6.64
C ASN A 131 15.88 -8.60 -6.41
N MET A 132 14.66 -8.31 -5.93
CA MET A 132 13.59 -9.31 -5.78
C MET A 132 12.82 -9.50 -7.08
N ASP A 133 12.36 -10.71 -7.34
CA ASP A 133 11.40 -10.96 -8.41
C ASP A 133 10.05 -10.30 -8.05
N PHE A 134 9.44 -9.62 -9.00
CA PHE A 134 8.13 -8.97 -8.82
C PHE A 134 7.05 -9.92 -8.30
N GLY A 135 7.16 -11.21 -8.61
CA GLY A 135 6.24 -12.24 -8.12
C GLY A 135 6.39 -12.57 -6.63
N THR A 136 7.50 -12.17 -6.01
CA THR A 136 7.81 -12.41 -4.59
C THR A 136 7.85 -11.13 -3.76
N LEU A 137 7.60 -9.97 -4.39
CA LEU A 137 7.61 -8.67 -3.72
C LEU A 137 6.42 -8.55 -2.75
N ASP A 138 6.71 -8.52 -1.48
CA ASP A 138 5.75 -8.24 -0.42
C ASP A 138 5.65 -6.73 -0.20
N LEU A 139 4.59 -6.13 -0.75
CA LEU A 139 4.34 -4.69 -0.63
C LEU A 139 4.06 -4.26 0.82
N GLY A 140 3.41 -5.11 1.62
CA GLY A 140 3.16 -4.84 3.04
C GLY A 140 4.48 -4.70 3.78
N LYS A 141 5.40 -5.64 3.57
CA LYS A 141 6.74 -5.61 4.18
C LYS A 141 7.59 -4.44 3.69
N LEU A 142 7.49 -4.07 2.41
CA LEU A 142 8.16 -2.87 1.89
C LEU A 142 7.65 -1.61 2.60
N MET A 143 6.34 -1.47 2.79
CA MET A 143 5.74 -0.35 3.50
C MET A 143 6.14 -0.33 4.98
N GLU A 144 6.15 -1.48 5.64
CA GLU A 144 6.60 -1.63 7.03
C GLU A 144 8.07 -1.21 7.19
N ASP A 145 8.97 -1.69 6.31
CA ASP A 145 10.38 -1.31 6.29
C ASP A 145 10.54 0.20 6.06
N ALA A 146 9.79 0.78 5.11
CA ALA A 146 9.82 2.22 4.85
C ALA A 146 9.37 3.05 6.06
N ILE A 147 8.27 2.68 6.71
CA ILE A 147 7.81 3.33 7.94
C ILE A 147 8.81 3.11 9.09
N GLY A 148 9.43 1.93 9.16
CA GLY A 148 10.51 1.64 10.10
C GLY A 148 11.69 2.59 9.95
N LEU A 149 12.10 2.90 8.70
CA LEU A 149 13.15 3.88 8.43
C LEU A 149 12.76 5.29 8.85
N LEU A 150 11.53 5.74 8.56
CA LEU A 150 11.05 7.04 9.02
C LEU A 150 11.14 7.16 10.55
N LYS A 151 10.72 6.12 11.29
CA LYS A 151 10.82 6.06 12.75
C LYS A 151 12.28 6.04 13.22
N LYS A 152 13.15 5.22 12.59
CA LYS A 152 14.59 5.13 12.91
C LYS A 152 15.26 6.50 12.82
N HIS A 153 14.93 7.26 11.78
CA HIS A 153 15.48 8.59 11.53
C HIS A 153 14.70 9.72 12.18
N LYS A 154 13.82 9.41 13.15
CA LYS A 154 13.08 10.40 13.95
C LYS A 154 12.22 11.35 13.09
N ILE A 155 11.66 10.83 12.02
CA ILE A 155 10.70 11.56 11.19
C ILE A 155 9.30 11.20 11.67
N ALA A 156 8.61 12.15 12.28
CA ALA A 156 7.22 11.98 12.72
C ALA A 156 6.28 12.07 11.51
N ILE A 157 5.50 11.03 11.31
CA ILE A 157 4.52 10.90 10.22
C ILE A 157 3.10 11.05 10.74
N GLU A 158 2.19 11.48 9.87
CA GLU A 158 0.77 11.57 10.22
C GLU A 158 0.12 10.18 10.35
N PRO A 159 -0.93 10.04 11.19
CA PRO A 159 -1.59 8.75 11.44
C PRO A 159 -2.10 8.06 10.17
N ASP A 160 -2.64 8.81 9.21
CA ASP A 160 -3.21 8.27 7.96
C ASP A 160 -2.18 7.54 7.10
N ILE A 161 -0.91 7.99 7.14
CA ILE A 161 0.17 7.28 6.45
C ILE A 161 0.48 5.94 7.13
N THR A 162 0.34 5.86 8.45
CA THR A 162 0.60 4.61 9.17
C THR A 162 -0.46 3.54 8.89
N LEU A 163 -1.64 3.90 8.42
CA LEU A 163 -2.67 2.96 8.00
C LEU A 163 -2.28 2.16 6.74
N LEU A 164 -1.38 2.70 5.92
CA LEU A 164 -0.88 2.00 4.72
C LEU A 164 0.01 0.78 5.04
N ALA A 165 0.50 0.65 6.28
CA ALA A 165 1.40 -0.44 6.69
C ALA A 165 0.68 -1.52 7.51
N ARG A 166 -0.64 -1.54 7.51
CA ARG A 166 -1.46 -2.58 8.11
C ARG A 166 -1.95 -3.52 7.03
#